data_c71a4b430eb6691729e120ed3ede01f5
#
_entry.id   c71a4b430eb6691729e120ed3ede01f5
#
_cell.length_a   1.000
_cell.length_b   1.000
_cell.length_c   1.000
_cell.angle_alpha   90.00
_cell.angle_beta   90.00
_cell.angle_gamma   90.00
#
_symmetry.space_group_name_H-M   'P 1'
#
loop_
_entity.id
_entity.type
_entity.pdbx_description
1 polymer ?
#
loop_
_entity_poly.entity_id
_entity_poly.type
_entity_poly.pdbx_seq_one_letter_code
_entity_poly.pdbx_strand_id
1 'polypeptide(L)'
;MDTKWKEDSGLRARMGLSFVILGILYVVFLSILNYLGVGYIPLAIIASVMILAQWYFSDKIVLWSSGARIVSREEYPRLHEIVERLSTNNGLPKPKVAMVNSNVPNAFATGKSPKSSLVAVTTGLLDLLDDDELEAVLGHELTHVRSRDVLVLTLASIFSTVAWYLMQFGFYGGLQARNRNSAGSGAIVLLVAIVTWLVSFLMIRAISRYREYSADRGGAIMTGKPDKLATALLKISGKIKVIPPNELKNVQKLNAFFIIPALSGNSIANLFSTHPPVEKRVQKLKEMKSGVE
;
A
#
# COMPACT_ATOMS: atom_id res chain seq x y z
N MET A 1 9.84 10.74 -28.55
CA MET A 1 10.73 9.71 -28.01
C MET A 1 9.87 8.65 -27.34
N ASP A 2 9.79 7.45 -27.96
CA ASP A 2 9.09 6.33 -27.36
C ASP A 2 9.88 5.84 -26.13
N THR A 3 9.64 6.46 -25.00
CA THR A 3 10.11 5.92 -23.71
C THR A 3 9.21 4.73 -23.37
N LYS A 4 9.50 3.60 -24.05
CA LYS A 4 8.87 2.34 -23.71
C LYS A 4 9.10 2.10 -22.22
N TRP A 5 8.02 2.06 -21.46
CA TRP A 5 7.99 1.62 -20.08
C TRP A 5 8.73 0.28 -19.96
N LYS A 6 9.99 0.31 -19.53
CA LYS A 6 10.72 -0.90 -19.15
C LYS A 6 10.45 -1.14 -17.66
N GLU A 7 9.66 -2.15 -17.39
CA GLU A 7 9.49 -2.61 -16.01
C GLU A 7 10.82 -3.17 -15.50
N ASP A 8 11.17 -2.86 -14.26
CA ASP A 8 12.33 -3.45 -13.58
C ASP A 8 12.12 -4.95 -13.40
N SER A 9 12.81 -5.76 -14.19
CA SER A 9 12.70 -7.23 -14.15
C SER A 9 13.16 -7.81 -12.81
N GLY A 10 14.16 -7.21 -12.18
CA GLY A 10 14.64 -7.63 -10.86
C GLY A 10 13.60 -7.39 -9.76
N LEU A 11 12.89 -6.27 -9.82
CA LEU A 11 11.81 -5.93 -8.89
C LEU A 11 10.61 -6.87 -9.08
N ARG A 12 10.23 -7.17 -10.33
CA ARG A 12 9.16 -8.15 -10.64
C ARG A 12 9.52 -9.54 -10.16
N ALA A 13 10.76 -10.00 -10.36
CA ALA A 13 11.22 -11.29 -9.89
C ALA A 13 11.12 -11.40 -8.36
N ARG A 14 11.53 -10.38 -7.62
CA ARG A 14 11.43 -10.34 -6.15
C ARG A 14 9.96 -10.34 -5.68
N MET A 15 9.09 -9.61 -6.35
CA MET A 15 7.65 -9.65 -6.09
C MET A 15 7.08 -11.04 -6.35
N GLY A 16 7.37 -11.63 -7.51
CA GLY A 16 6.96 -12.98 -7.87
C GLY A 16 7.42 -14.02 -6.84
N LEU A 17 8.69 -13.95 -6.43
CA LEU A 17 9.24 -14.81 -5.39
C LEU A 17 8.49 -14.65 -4.05
N SER A 18 8.15 -13.43 -3.66
CA SER A 18 7.37 -13.19 -2.44
C SER A 18 5.98 -13.84 -2.50
N PHE A 19 5.31 -13.80 -3.65
CA PHE A 19 4.03 -14.49 -3.83
C PHE A 19 4.17 -16.02 -3.83
N VAL A 20 5.23 -16.57 -4.42
CA VAL A 20 5.51 -18.01 -4.37
C VAL A 20 5.74 -18.44 -2.93
N ILE A 21 6.54 -17.71 -2.15
CA ILE A 21 6.79 -17.99 -0.73
C ILE A 21 5.48 -17.95 0.06
N LEU A 22 4.64 -16.92 -0.16
CA LEU A 22 3.31 -16.84 0.46
C LEU A 22 2.42 -18.02 0.08
N GLY A 23 2.41 -18.43 -1.18
CA GLY A 23 1.64 -19.58 -1.65
C GLY A 23 2.06 -20.89 -0.97
N ILE A 24 3.37 -21.17 -0.92
CA ILE A 24 3.92 -22.36 -0.25
C ILE A 24 3.59 -22.33 1.26
N LEU A 25 3.85 -21.20 1.92
CA LEU A 25 3.52 -21.04 3.34
C LEU A 25 2.05 -21.39 3.61
N TYR A 26 1.17 -20.94 2.72
CA TYR A 26 -0.27 -21.14 2.87
C TYR A 26 -0.69 -22.57 2.65
N VAL A 27 -0.13 -23.25 1.65
CA VAL A 27 -0.37 -24.69 1.41
C VAL A 27 0.07 -25.49 2.63
N VAL A 28 1.25 -25.22 3.18
CA VAL A 28 1.75 -25.88 4.40
C VAL A 28 0.82 -25.60 5.59
N PHE A 29 0.41 -24.34 5.76
CA PHE A 29 -0.52 -23.95 6.83
C PHE A 29 -1.84 -24.70 6.76
N LEU A 30 -2.50 -24.72 5.59
CA LEU A 30 -3.77 -25.43 5.39
C LEU A 30 -3.61 -26.95 5.56
N SER A 31 -2.49 -27.51 5.11
CA SER A 31 -2.20 -28.94 5.29
C SER A 31 -2.09 -29.31 6.77
N ILE A 32 -1.43 -28.48 7.58
CA ILE A 32 -1.33 -28.67 9.04
C ILE A 32 -2.72 -28.58 9.68
N LEU A 33 -3.52 -27.58 9.34
CA LEU A 33 -4.88 -27.43 9.86
C LEU A 33 -5.76 -28.64 9.53
N ASN A 34 -5.67 -29.13 8.28
CA ASN A 34 -6.40 -30.32 7.85
C ASN A 34 -5.96 -31.56 8.63
N TYR A 35 -4.66 -31.76 8.82
CA TYR A 35 -4.11 -32.87 9.62
C TYR A 35 -4.58 -32.83 11.08
N LEU A 36 -4.72 -31.63 11.65
CA LEU A 36 -5.22 -31.41 13.02
C LEU A 36 -6.75 -31.44 13.13
N GLY A 37 -7.47 -31.71 12.03
CA GLY A 37 -8.93 -31.78 12.02
C GLY A 37 -9.65 -30.45 12.21
N VAL A 38 -8.99 -29.32 11.95
CA VAL A 38 -9.56 -27.98 12.11
C VAL A 38 -10.48 -27.65 10.93
N GLY A 39 -11.74 -27.36 11.18
CA GLY A 39 -12.73 -26.97 10.20
C GLY A 39 -12.51 -25.53 9.71
N TYR A 40 -11.50 -25.27 8.89
CA TYR A 40 -11.11 -23.93 8.42
C TYR A 40 -11.90 -23.43 7.20
N ILE A 41 -12.61 -24.30 6.49
CA ILE A 41 -13.26 -23.94 5.22
C ILE A 41 -14.30 -22.82 5.38
N PRO A 42 -15.26 -22.86 6.32
CA PRO A 42 -16.23 -21.78 6.50
C PRO A 42 -15.53 -20.44 6.82
N LEU A 43 -14.49 -20.47 7.64
CA LEU A 43 -13.73 -19.27 8.00
C LEU A 43 -13.00 -18.69 6.80
N ALA A 44 -12.38 -19.53 5.98
CA ALA A 44 -11.69 -19.10 4.75
C ALA A 44 -12.68 -18.46 3.76
N ILE A 45 -13.89 -19.02 3.63
CA ILE A 45 -14.95 -18.44 2.79
C ILE A 45 -15.35 -17.06 3.31
N ILE A 46 -15.67 -16.94 4.61
CA ILE A 46 -16.07 -15.66 5.22
C ILE A 46 -14.96 -14.61 5.04
N ALA A 47 -13.71 -14.95 5.36
CA ALA A 47 -12.57 -14.05 5.20
C ALA A 47 -12.39 -13.60 3.73
N SER A 48 -12.53 -14.53 2.79
CA SER A 48 -12.43 -14.21 1.36
C SER A 48 -13.53 -13.27 0.90
N VAL A 49 -14.78 -13.52 1.32
CA VAL A 49 -15.93 -12.63 1.01
C VAL A 49 -15.70 -11.24 1.59
N MET A 50 -15.27 -11.14 2.85
CA MET A 50 -14.98 -9.85 3.48
C MET A 50 -13.88 -9.07 2.75
N ILE A 51 -12.80 -9.73 2.35
CA ILE A 51 -11.68 -9.09 1.64
C ILE A 51 -12.10 -8.66 0.23
N LEU A 52 -12.85 -9.49 -0.48
CA LEU A 52 -13.40 -9.12 -1.79
C LEU A 52 -14.37 -7.93 -1.68
N ALA A 53 -15.19 -7.89 -0.64
CA ALA A 53 -16.05 -6.74 -0.35
C ALA A 53 -15.21 -5.48 -0.06
N GLN A 54 -14.18 -5.60 0.78
CA GLN A 54 -13.27 -4.49 1.07
C GLN A 54 -12.56 -3.97 -0.20
N TRP A 55 -12.10 -4.86 -1.07
CA TRP A 55 -11.52 -4.48 -2.36
C TRP A 55 -12.56 -3.80 -3.26
N TYR A 56 -13.76 -4.34 -3.36
CA TYR A 56 -14.81 -3.79 -4.21
C TYR A 56 -15.25 -2.39 -3.77
N PHE A 57 -15.29 -2.14 -2.46
CA PHE A 57 -15.69 -0.85 -1.87
C PHE A 57 -14.48 0.02 -1.47
N SER A 58 -13.26 -0.32 -1.89
CA SER A 58 -12.02 0.36 -1.45
C SER A 58 -12.05 1.86 -1.68
N ASP A 59 -12.54 2.33 -2.83
CA ASP A 59 -12.68 3.74 -3.16
C ASP A 59 -13.62 4.48 -2.19
N LYS A 60 -14.79 3.90 -1.90
CA LYS A 60 -15.77 4.48 -0.99
C LYS A 60 -15.27 4.49 0.47
N ILE A 61 -14.64 3.40 0.89
CA ILE A 61 -14.07 3.30 2.24
C ILE A 61 -12.98 4.36 2.43
N VAL A 62 -12.11 4.53 1.44
CA VAL A 62 -11.03 5.53 1.52
C VAL A 62 -11.58 6.95 1.48
N LEU A 63 -12.53 7.27 0.60
CA LEU A 63 -13.20 8.58 0.57
C LEU A 63 -13.82 8.92 1.94
N TRP A 64 -14.57 7.98 2.51
CA TRP A 64 -15.22 8.19 3.80
C TRP A 64 -14.22 8.32 4.95
N SER A 65 -13.22 7.43 5.02
CA SER A 65 -12.25 7.41 6.13
C SER A 65 -11.25 8.56 6.09
N SER A 66 -10.93 9.08 4.90
CA SER A 66 -10.01 10.22 4.71
C SER A 66 -10.70 11.58 4.75
N GLY A 67 -12.03 11.61 4.70
CA GLY A 67 -12.77 12.85 4.50
C GLY A 67 -12.53 13.48 3.11
N ALA A 68 -12.10 12.68 2.14
CA ALA A 68 -11.83 13.17 0.80
C ALA A 68 -13.13 13.51 0.08
N ARG A 69 -13.15 14.67 -0.58
CA ARG A 69 -14.26 15.16 -1.41
C ARG A 69 -13.83 15.16 -2.88
N ILE A 70 -14.64 14.53 -3.74
CA ILE A 70 -14.43 14.66 -5.19
C ILE A 70 -14.63 16.13 -5.56
N VAL A 71 -13.71 16.69 -6.33
CA VAL A 71 -13.70 18.10 -6.74
C VAL A 71 -13.85 18.21 -8.24
N SER A 72 -14.46 19.33 -8.67
CA SER A 72 -14.66 19.63 -10.08
C SER A 72 -13.42 20.33 -10.69
N ARG A 73 -13.41 20.43 -12.04
CA ARG A 73 -12.34 21.12 -12.76
C ARG A 73 -12.35 22.62 -12.49
N GLU A 74 -13.53 23.19 -12.26
CA GLU A 74 -13.73 24.60 -11.97
C GLU A 74 -13.16 24.98 -10.59
N GLU A 75 -13.25 24.05 -9.62
CA GLU A 75 -12.71 24.25 -8.27
C GLU A 75 -11.18 24.14 -8.22
N TYR A 76 -10.60 23.17 -8.95
CA TYR A 76 -9.15 22.89 -8.95
C TYR A 76 -8.61 22.65 -10.37
N PRO A 77 -8.63 23.69 -11.24
CA PRO A 77 -8.30 23.54 -12.66
C PRO A 77 -6.87 22.99 -12.88
N ARG A 78 -5.89 23.53 -12.13
CA ARG A 78 -4.49 23.12 -12.21
C ARG A 78 -4.29 21.62 -11.89
N LEU A 79 -4.91 21.14 -10.82
CA LEU A 79 -4.79 19.74 -10.42
C LEU A 79 -5.40 18.80 -11.47
N HIS A 80 -6.58 19.17 -11.98
CA HIS A 80 -7.24 18.42 -13.05
C HIS A 80 -6.42 18.40 -14.35
N GLU A 81 -5.77 19.51 -14.70
CA GLU A 81 -4.93 19.61 -15.90
C GLU A 81 -3.71 18.68 -15.80
N ILE A 82 -3.00 18.67 -14.66
CA ILE A 82 -1.84 17.80 -14.44
C ILE A 82 -2.27 16.32 -14.54
N VAL A 83 -3.33 15.93 -13.81
CA VAL A 83 -3.82 14.55 -13.81
C VAL A 83 -4.26 14.10 -15.20
N GLU A 84 -4.97 14.96 -15.94
CA GLU A 84 -5.45 14.67 -17.30
C GLU A 84 -4.27 14.51 -18.27
N ARG A 85 -3.33 15.44 -18.26
CA ARG A 85 -2.13 15.39 -19.10
C ARG A 85 -1.31 14.11 -18.83
N LEU A 86 -1.04 13.80 -17.58
CA LEU A 86 -0.30 12.58 -17.19
C LEU A 86 -1.04 11.32 -17.62
N SER A 87 -2.36 11.28 -17.40
CA SER A 87 -3.16 10.10 -17.76
C SER A 87 -3.19 9.90 -19.28
N THR A 88 -3.46 10.96 -20.05
CA THR A 88 -3.53 10.89 -21.52
C THR A 88 -2.21 10.49 -22.12
N ASN A 89 -1.10 11.12 -21.70
CA ASN A 89 0.23 10.85 -22.22
C ASN A 89 0.70 9.41 -21.95
N ASN A 90 0.14 8.78 -20.92
CA ASN A 90 0.52 7.43 -20.51
C ASN A 90 -0.55 6.35 -20.81
N GLY A 91 -1.58 6.69 -21.61
CA GLY A 91 -2.62 5.75 -22.00
C GLY A 91 -3.47 5.22 -20.84
N LEU A 92 -3.64 6.02 -19.79
CA LEU A 92 -4.46 5.71 -18.64
C LEU A 92 -5.82 6.41 -18.72
N PRO A 93 -6.91 5.77 -18.29
CA PRO A 93 -8.15 6.50 -18.07
C PRO A 93 -7.94 7.53 -16.97
N LYS A 94 -8.47 8.76 -17.18
CA LYS A 94 -8.37 9.82 -16.18
C LYS A 94 -9.06 9.40 -14.89
N PRO A 95 -8.35 9.36 -13.75
CA PRO A 95 -8.96 9.07 -12.43
C PRO A 95 -9.85 10.24 -12.00
N LYS A 96 -10.77 9.95 -11.07
CA LYS A 96 -11.47 11.01 -10.33
C LYS A 96 -10.44 11.75 -9.48
N VAL A 97 -10.64 13.05 -9.34
CA VAL A 97 -9.78 13.92 -8.52
C VAL A 97 -10.52 14.27 -7.24
N ALA A 98 -9.85 14.14 -6.11
CA ALA A 98 -10.40 14.45 -4.80
C ALA A 98 -9.44 15.30 -3.96
N MET A 99 -10.01 16.06 -3.05
CA MET A 99 -9.29 16.89 -2.09
C MET A 99 -9.58 16.44 -0.67
N VAL A 100 -8.54 16.46 0.16
CA VAL A 100 -8.63 16.26 1.61
C VAL A 100 -8.21 17.55 2.29
N ASN A 101 -9.06 18.10 3.14
CA ASN A 101 -8.71 19.27 3.95
C ASN A 101 -7.84 18.83 5.13
N SER A 102 -6.53 18.89 4.94
CA SER A 102 -5.53 18.49 5.93
C SER A 102 -4.22 19.23 5.71
N ASN A 103 -3.63 19.75 6.79
CA ASN A 103 -2.30 20.37 6.77
C ASN A 103 -1.16 19.33 6.63
N VAL A 104 -1.44 18.04 6.84
CA VAL A 104 -0.47 16.97 6.65
C VAL A 104 -0.30 16.74 5.14
N PRO A 105 0.89 17.00 4.56
CA PRO A 105 1.10 16.86 3.14
C PRO A 105 1.03 15.39 2.73
N ASN A 106 0.08 15.07 1.85
CA ASN A 106 -0.09 13.73 1.32
C ASN A 106 -0.80 13.72 -0.04
N ALA A 107 -0.51 12.70 -0.85
CA ALA A 107 -1.33 12.26 -1.96
C ALA A 107 -1.52 10.76 -1.87
N PHE A 108 -2.58 10.24 -2.45
CA PHE A 108 -2.79 8.80 -2.56
C PHE A 108 -3.73 8.48 -3.72
N ALA A 109 -3.52 7.29 -4.28
CA ALA A 109 -4.41 6.72 -5.27
C ALA A 109 -5.14 5.50 -4.71
N THR A 110 -6.40 5.33 -5.10
CA THR A 110 -7.22 4.16 -4.75
C THR A 110 -8.15 3.79 -5.90
N GLY A 111 -8.79 2.63 -5.78
CA GLY A 111 -9.76 2.13 -6.74
C GLY A 111 -9.50 0.68 -7.13
N LYS A 112 -10.57 -0.04 -7.46
CA LYS A 112 -10.51 -1.46 -7.83
C LYS A 112 -9.91 -1.72 -9.21
N SER A 113 -9.87 -0.70 -10.07
CA SER A 113 -9.30 -0.79 -11.43
C SER A 113 -8.89 0.60 -11.94
N PRO A 114 -8.04 0.70 -12.98
CA PRO A 114 -7.70 2.00 -13.57
C PRO A 114 -8.91 2.82 -14.03
N LYS A 115 -9.96 2.16 -14.52
CA LYS A 115 -11.21 2.84 -14.96
C LYS A 115 -12.04 3.42 -13.81
N SER A 116 -11.88 2.91 -12.61
CA SER A 116 -12.60 3.33 -11.40
C SER A 116 -11.66 3.90 -10.34
N SER A 117 -10.52 4.41 -10.78
CA SER A 117 -9.51 5.00 -9.89
C SER A 117 -9.86 6.41 -9.45
N LEU A 118 -9.28 6.79 -8.32
CA LEU A 118 -9.37 8.10 -7.72
C LEU A 118 -7.97 8.48 -7.21
N VAL A 119 -7.58 9.73 -7.46
CA VAL A 119 -6.38 10.34 -6.88
C VAL A 119 -6.82 11.46 -5.96
N ALA A 120 -6.38 11.41 -4.71
CA ALA A 120 -6.66 12.42 -3.71
C ALA A 120 -5.38 13.16 -3.31
N VAL A 121 -5.51 14.45 -3.05
CA VAL A 121 -4.41 15.34 -2.65
C VAL A 121 -4.87 16.13 -1.42
N THR A 122 -3.98 16.36 -0.45
CA THR A 122 -4.26 17.21 0.70
C THR A 122 -3.98 18.68 0.39
N THR A 123 -4.68 19.59 1.08
CA THR A 123 -4.38 21.03 1.02
C THR A 123 -2.94 21.32 1.37
N GLY A 124 -2.42 20.69 2.44
CA GLY A 124 -1.03 20.86 2.86
C GLY A 124 0.01 20.37 1.85
N LEU A 125 -0.32 19.45 0.94
CA LEU A 125 0.56 19.07 -0.16
C LEU A 125 0.58 20.14 -1.25
N LEU A 126 -0.58 20.66 -1.63
CA LEU A 126 -0.69 21.74 -2.65
C LEU A 126 0.04 23.01 -2.21
N ASP A 127 0.01 23.33 -0.91
CA ASP A 127 0.69 24.50 -0.34
C ASP A 127 2.21 24.28 -0.25
N LEU A 128 2.67 23.02 -0.19
CA LEU A 128 4.09 22.68 0.02
C LEU A 128 4.88 22.57 -1.29
N LEU A 129 4.26 22.04 -2.36
CA LEU A 129 4.94 21.65 -3.58
C LEU A 129 4.73 22.64 -4.73
N ASP A 130 5.79 22.85 -5.52
CA ASP A 130 5.66 23.50 -6.82
C ASP A 130 4.99 22.58 -7.86
N ASP A 131 4.69 23.11 -9.06
CA ASP A 131 3.99 22.37 -10.12
C ASP A 131 4.74 21.14 -10.59
N ASP A 132 6.06 21.22 -10.72
CA ASP A 132 6.88 20.12 -11.18
C ASP A 132 6.97 19.00 -10.13
N GLU A 133 7.05 19.39 -8.85
CA GLU A 133 7.07 18.46 -7.73
C GLU A 133 5.71 17.78 -7.55
N LEU A 134 4.62 18.55 -7.67
CA LEU A 134 3.25 18.01 -7.64
C LEU A 134 3.02 17.05 -8.81
N GLU A 135 3.45 17.40 -10.01
CA GLU A 135 3.38 16.52 -11.19
C GLU A 135 4.14 15.23 -10.96
N ALA A 136 5.35 15.30 -10.39
CA ALA A 136 6.16 14.11 -10.09
C ALA A 136 5.50 13.19 -9.06
N VAL A 137 4.90 13.75 -8.00
CA VAL A 137 4.13 13.00 -7.01
C VAL A 137 2.88 12.37 -7.63
N LEU A 138 2.14 13.11 -8.47
CA LEU A 138 0.98 12.57 -9.16
C LEU A 138 1.35 11.47 -10.16
N GLY A 139 2.51 11.56 -10.81
CA GLY A 139 3.07 10.49 -11.64
C GLY A 139 3.35 9.22 -10.84
N HIS A 140 3.87 9.35 -9.62
CA HIS A 140 4.04 8.24 -8.69
C HIS A 140 2.69 7.59 -8.35
N GLU A 141 1.68 8.37 -7.97
CA GLU A 141 0.33 7.89 -7.66
C GLU A 141 -0.35 7.21 -8.86
N LEU A 142 -0.21 7.77 -10.06
CA LEU A 142 -0.73 7.17 -11.28
C LEU A 142 -0.04 5.85 -11.64
N THR A 143 1.21 5.67 -11.22
CA THR A 143 1.90 4.39 -11.37
C THR A 143 1.26 3.30 -10.51
N HIS A 144 0.83 3.60 -9.28
CA HIS A 144 0.05 2.68 -8.46
C HIS A 144 -1.27 2.28 -9.12
N VAL A 145 -1.96 3.24 -9.75
CA VAL A 145 -3.19 2.97 -10.54
C VAL A 145 -2.88 2.02 -11.71
N ARG A 146 -1.85 2.33 -12.51
CA ARG A 146 -1.41 1.53 -13.67
C ARG A 146 -1.10 0.09 -13.27
N SER A 147 -0.37 -0.08 -12.19
CA SER A 147 0.09 -1.37 -11.68
C SER A 147 -0.96 -2.14 -10.90
N ARG A 148 -2.15 -1.57 -10.67
CA ARG A 148 -3.26 -2.16 -9.90
C ARG A 148 -2.84 -2.56 -8.48
N ASP A 149 -2.11 -1.70 -7.81
CA ASP A 149 -1.48 -1.98 -6.51
C ASP A 149 -2.49 -2.35 -5.43
N VAL A 150 -3.66 -1.73 -5.43
CA VAL A 150 -4.76 -2.05 -4.52
C VAL A 150 -5.15 -3.52 -4.65
N LEU A 151 -5.30 -4.03 -5.88
CA LEU A 151 -5.62 -5.46 -6.12
C LEU A 151 -4.50 -6.38 -5.62
N VAL A 152 -3.26 -6.06 -5.96
CA VAL A 152 -2.07 -6.87 -5.58
C VAL A 152 -1.94 -6.99 -4.06
N LEU A 153 -2.03 -5.87 -3.34
CA LEU A 153 -1.94 -5.85 -1.89
C LEU A 153 -3.16 -6.51 -1.23
N THR A 154 -4.35 -6.35 -1.82
CA THR A 154 -5.56 -7.04 -1.35
C THR A 154 -5.40 -8.55 -1.44
N LEU A 155 -4.97 -9.07 -2.59
CA LEU A 155 -4.73 -10.51 -2.75
C LEU A 155 -3.66 -11.03 -1.79
N ALA A 156 -2.56 -10.29 -1.60
CA ALA A 156 -1.53 -10.66 -0.65
C ALA A 156 -2.06 -10.68 0.81
N SER A 157 -2.99 -9.79 1.17
CA SER A 157 -3.53 -9.68 2.52
C SER A 157 -4.52 -10.79 2.89
N ILE A 158 -5.12 -11.50 1.92
CA ILE A 158 -6.04 -12.61 2.18
C ILE A 158 -5.42 -13.61 3.16
N PHE A 159 -4.20 -14.01 2.89
CA PHE A 159 -3.49 -15.01 3.68
C PHE A 159 -3.25 -14.56 5.13
N SER A 160 -2.77 -13.33 5.31
CA SER A 160 -2.56 -12.77 6.63
C SER A 160 -3.86 -12.64 7.43
N THR A 161 -4.94 -12.27 6.76
CA THR A 161 -6.26 -12.08 7.38
C THR A 161 -6.85 -13.41 7.84
N VAL A 162 -6.77 -14.47 7.02
CA VAL A 162 -7.23 -15.81 7.42
C VAL A 162 -6.42 -16.33 8.61
N ALA A 163 -5.10 -16.20 8.58
CA ALA A 163 -4.24 -16.59 9.70
C ALA A 163 -4.58 -15.81 10.99
N TRP A 164 -4.85 -14.51 10.87
CA TRP A 164 -5.29 -13.67 11.98
C TRP A 164 -6.60 -14.16 12.61
N TYR A 165 -7.62 -14.43 11.81
CA TYR A 165 -8.89 -14.94 12.33
C TYR A 165 -8.74 -16.29 13.01
N LEU A 166 -7.95 -17.20 12.43
CA LEU A 166 -7.69 -18.49 13.07
C LEU A 166 -6.93 -18.36 14.39
N MET A 167 -6.00 -17.41 14.49
CA MET A 167 -5.33 -17.08 15.74
C MET A 167 -6.34 -16.59 16.80
N GLN A 168 -7.25 -15.69 16.42
CA GLN A 168 -8.27 -15.17 17.32
C GLN A 168 -9.23 -16.28 17.78
N PHE A 169 -9.74 -17.10 16.85
CA PHE A 169 -10.61 -18.23 17.21
C PHE A 169 -9.89 -19.30 18.03
N GLY A 170 -8.61 -19.58 17.72
CA GLY A 170 -7.80 -20.50 18.52
C GLY A 170 -7.58 -19.99 19.94
N PHE A 171 -7.36 -18.69 20.10
CA PHE A 171 -7.21 -18.06 21.42
C PHE A 171 -8.53 -18.11 22.23
N TYR A 172 -9.65 -17.72 21.63
CA TYR A 172 -10.94 -17.75 22.31
C TYR A 172 -11.48 -19.18 22.49
N GLY A 173 -11.33 -20.07 21.50
CA GLY A 173 -11.75 -21.46 21.55
C GLY A 173 -10.91 -22.33 22.52
N GLY A 174 -9.61 -22.08 22.58
CA GLY A 174 -8.70 -22.77 23.50
C GLY A 174 -8.99 -22.48 24.98
N LEU A 175 -9.50 -21.26 25.27
CA LEU A 175 -9.97 -20.90 26.62
C LEU A 175 -11.28 -21.61 27.02
N GLN A 176 -12.07 -22.09 26.05
CA GLN A 176 -13.33 -22.80 26.29
C GLN A 176 -13.21 -24.33 26.19
N ALA A 177 -12.11 -24.86 25.67
CA ALA A 177 -11.90 -26.30 25.56
C ALA A 177 -11.70 -26.93 26.95
N ARG A 178 -12.80 -27.39 27.53
CA ARG A 178 -12.88 -28.03 28.86
C ARG A 178 -12.31 -29.44 28.88
N ASN A 179 -11.77 -29.97 27.77
CA ASN A 179 -11.28 -31.32 27.63
C ASN A 179 -9.75 -31.36 27.56
N ARG A 180 -9.06 -31.92 28.54
CA ARG A 180 -7.60 -32.03 28.64
C ARG A 180 -6.90 -32.68 27.44
N ASN A 181 -7.58 -33.53 26.67
CA ASN A 181 -7.02 -34.20 25.50
C ASN A 181 -6.93 -33.32 24.24
N SER A 182 -7.63 -32.19 24.18
CA SER A 182 -7.60 -31.24 23.04
C SER A 182 -6.69 -30.02 23.28
N ALA A 183 -6.15 -29.87 24.49
CA ALA A 183 -5.33 -28.72 24.83
C ALA A 183 -4.00 -28.65 24.04
N GLY A 184 -3.40 -29.82 23.75
CA GLY A 184 -2.14 -29.90 22.96
C GLY A 184 -2.33 -29.51 21.50
N SER A 185 -3.43 -29.94 20.86
CA SER A 185 -3.72 -29.61 19.46
C SER A 185 -4.07 -28.12 19.30
N GLY A 186 -4.78 -27.52 20.27
CA GLY A 186 -5.08 -26.07 20.26
C GLY A 186 -3.84 -25.20 20.34
N ALA A 187 -2.86 -25.57 21.16
CA ALA A 187 -1.59 -24.84 21.26
C ALA A 187 -0.77 -24.90 19.95
N ILE A 188 -0.75 -26.05 19.28
CA ILE A 188 -0.09 -26.22 17.98
C ILE A 188 -0.78 -25.35 16.92
N VAL A 189 -2.12 -25.37 16.84
CA VAL A 189 -2.88 -24.53 15.90
C VAL A 189 -2.56 -23.05 16.11
N LEU A 190 -2.56 -22.60 17.38
CA LEU A 190 -2.24 -21.22 17.72
C LEU A 190 -0.81 -20.84 17.29
N LEU A 191 0.17 -21.69 17.59
CA LEU A 191 1.57 -21.45 17.21
C LEU A 191 1.71 -21.34 15.68
N VAL A 192 1.14 -22.29 14.93
CA VAL A 192 1.18 -22.30 13.47
C VAL A 192 0.48 -21.08 12.88
N ALA A 193 -0.65 -20.66 13.44
CA ALA A 193 -1.36 -19.47 13.02
C ALA A 193 -0.53 -18.19 13.26
N ILE A 194 0.12 -18.06 14.43
CA ILE A 194 1.01 -16.94 14.76
C ILE A 194 2.18 -16.86 13.78
N VAL A 195 2.87 -17.98 13.54
CA VAL A 195 4.01 -18.02 12.62
C VAL A 195 3.56 -17.66 11.20
N THR A 196 2.45 -18.22 10.73
CA THR A 196 1.91 -17.94 9.40
C THR A 196 1.51 -16.48 9.27
N TRP A 197 0.86 -15.91 10.27
CA TRP A 197 0.51 -14.51 10.31
C TRP A 197 1.76 -13.61 10.25
N LEU A 198 2.77 -13.88 11.08
CA LEU A 198 3.99 -13.08 11.15
C LEU A 198 4.76 -13.11 9.83
N VAL A 199 4.95 -14.30 9.23
CA VAL A 199 5.66 -14.43 7.95
C VAL A 199 4.86 -13.73 6.84
N SER A 200 3.54 -13.94 6.78
CA SER A 200 2.67 -13.25 5.80
C SER A 200 2.74 -11.74 5.96
N PHE A 201 2.71 -11.25 7.20
CA PHE A 201 2.84 -9.82 7.51
C PHE A 201 4.16 -9.24 6.97
N LEU A 202 5.29 -9.90 7.21
CA LEU A 202 6.61 -9.46 6.71
C LEU A 202 6.68 -9.50 5.18
N MET A 203 6.11 -10.54 4.54
CA MET A 203 6.06 -10.65 3.09
C MET A 203 5.23 -9.54 2.45
N ILE A 204 4.06 -9.21 3.00
CA ILE A 204 3.22 -8.11 2.54
C ILE A 204 4.00 -6.78 2.63
N ARG A 205 4.75 -6.55 3.72
CA ARG A 205 5.62 -5.37 3.84
C ARG A 205 6.72 -5.33 2.79
N ALA A 206 7.32 -6.47 2.47
CA ALA A 206 8.32 -6.56 1.41
C ALA A 206 7.70 -6.24 0.05
N ILE A 207 6.55 -6.82 -0.29
CA ILE A 207 5.81 -6.54 -1.52
C ILE A 207 5.47 -5.03 -1.59
N SER A 208 4.95 -4.45 -0.52
CA SER A 208 4.63 -3.03 -0.45
C SER A 208 5.85 -2.16 -0.77
N ARG A 209 7.00 -2.41 -0.13
CA ARG A 209 8.24 -1.66 -0.41
C ARG A 209 8.74 -1.82 -1.85
N TYR A 210 8.62 -3.01 -2.45
CA TYR A 210 9.00 -3.19 -3.86
C TYR A 210 8.09 -2.39 -4.79
N ARG A 211 6.81 -2.26 -4.45
CA ARG A 211 5.85 -1.46 -5.22
C ARG A 211 6.16 0.03 -5.13
N GLU A 212 6.59 0.52 -3.99
CA GLU A 212 7.04 1.92 -3.84
C GLU A 212 8.22 2.23 -4.77
N TYR A 213 9.23 1.36 -4.81
CA TYR A 213 10.35 1.55 -5.76
C TYR A 213 9.89 1.48 -7.22
N SER A 214 8.95 0.60 -7.54
CA SER A 214 8.34 0.53 -8.86
C SER A 214 7.56 1.80 -9.19
N ALA A 215 6.83 2.36 -8.23
CA ALA A 215 6.07 3.60 -8.40
C ALA A 215 6.98 4.82 -8.53
N ASP A 216 8.08 4.89 -7.78
CA ASP A 216 9.10 5.93 -7.93
C ASP A 216 9.69 5.93 -9.34
N ARG A 217 10.12 4.75 -9.80
CA ARG A 217 10.65 4.58 -11.17
C ARG A 217 9.60 4.96 -12.21
N GLY A 218 8.37 4.48 -12.02
CA GLY A 218 7.28 4.74 -12.92
C GLY A 218 6.89 6.21 -13.01
N GLY A 219 6.78 6.88 -11.88
CA GLY A 219 6.52 8.32 -11.80
C GLY A 219 7.64 9.12 -12.47
N ALA A 220 8.90 8.75 -12.22
CA ALA A 220 10.06 9.37 -12.87
C ALA A 220 10.02 9.22 -14.40
N ILE A 221 9.65 8.04 -14.92
CA ILE A 221 9.50 7.80 -16.37
C ILE A 221 8.29 8.56 -16.94
N MET A 222 7.13 8.55 -16.25
CA MET A 222 5.92 9.25 -16.70
C MET A 222 6.13 10.75 -16.87
N THR A 223 6.88 11.34 -15.97
CA THR A 223 7.07 12.80 -15.91
C THR A 223 8.37 13.28 -16.53
N GLY A 224 9.38 12.40 -16.65
CA GLY A 224 10.75 12.78 -17.01
C GLY A 224 11.46 13.59 -15.91
N LYS A 225 10.93 13.61 -14.67
CA LYS A 225 11.37 14.50 -13.58
C LYS A 225 11.78 13.74 -12.30
N PRO A 226 12.77 12.81 -12.34
CA PRO A 226 13.18 12.05 -11.16
C PRO A 226 13.69 12.92 -10.01
N ASP A 227 14.38 14.02 -10.33
CA ASP A 227 14.87 14.98 -9.34
C ASP A 227 13.75 15.72 -8.62
N LYS A 228 12.66 16.05 -9.32
CA LYS A 228 11.51 16.71 -8.72
C LYS A 228 10.75 15.78 -7.76
N LEU A 229 10.64 14.49 -8.10
CA LEU A 229 10.11 13.51 -7.15
C LEU A 229 11.03 13.38 -5.92
N ALA A 230 12.34 13.36 -6.10
CA ALA A 230 13.29 13.30 -4.99
C ALA A 230 13.18 14.53 -4.07
N THR A 231 13.07 15.75 -4.62
CA THR A 231 12.89 16.97 -3.82
C THR A 231 11.52 17.01 -3.13
N ALA A 232 10.45 16.58 -3.79
CA ALA A 232 9.12 16.47 -3.20
C ALA A 232 9.13 15.53 -1.97
N LEU A 233 9.73 14.34 -2.09
CA LEU A 233 9.85 13.39 -0.98
C LEU A 233 10.61 14.00 0.22
N LEU A 234 11.69 14.74 -0.03
CA LEU A 234 12.44 15.42 1.03
C LEU A 234 11.62 16.52 1.70
N LYS A 235 10.91 17.35 0.93
CA LYS A 235 10.03 18.40 1.47
C LYS A 235 8.90 17.81 2.33
N ILE A 236 8.23 16.79 1.83
CA ILE A 236 7.14 16.09 2.55
C ILE A 236 7.68 15.50 3.86
N SER A 237 8.81 14.78 3.80
CA SER A 237 9.44 14.19 5.00
C SER A 237 9.85 15.25 6.02
N GLY A 238 10.44 16.36 5.58
CA GLY A 238 10.82 17.49 6.43
C GLY A 238 9.60 18.12 7.09
N LYS A 239 8.53 18.35 6.35
CA LYS A 239 7.28 18.92 6.87
C LYS A 239 6.61 18.01 7.89
N ILE A 240 6.52 16.70 7.63
CA ILE A 240 5.93 15.72 8.55
C ILE A 240 6.65 15.71 9.90
N LYS A 241 7.98 15.84 9.92
CA LYS A 241 8.78 15.82 11.16
C LYS A 241 8.48 16.98 12.11
N VAL A 242 7.95 18.08 11.61
CA VAL A 242 7.62 19.28 12.41
C VAL A 242 6.13 19.41 12.74
N ILE A 243 5.29 18.51 12.23
CA ILE A 243 3.86 18.50 12.56
C ILE A 243 3.65 17.92 13.97
N PRO A 244 2.82 18.56 14.80
CA PRO A 244 2.53 18.08 16.13
C PRO A 244 1.99 16.64 16.15
N PRO A 245 2.41 15.79 17.11
CA PRO A 245 1.97 14.39 17.19
C PRO A 245 0.45 14.21 17.26
N ASN A 246 -0.27 15.17 17.81
CA ASN A 246 -1.73 15.11 17.91
C ASN A 246 -2.42 15.20 16.55
N GLU A 247 -1.90 16.03 15.64
CA GLU A 247 -2.40 16.12 14.26
C GLU A 247 -2.08 14.84 13.48
N LEU A 248 -0.87 14.29 13.67
CA LEU A 248 -0.47 13.04 13.04
C LEU A 248 -1.31 11.84 13.50
N LYS A 249 -1.73 11.80 14.78
CA LYS A 249 -2.62 10.74 15.29
C LYS A 249 -3.97 10.71 14.59
N ASN A 250 -4.53 11.87 14.24
CA ASN A 250 -5.82 11.96 13.55
C ASN A 250 -5.77 11.31 12.15
N VAL A 251 -4.61 11.36 11.48
CA VAL A 251 -4.39 10.78 10.16
C VAL A 251 -3.68 9.41 10.20
N GLN A 252 -3.29 8.94 11.38
CA GLN A 252 -2.57 7.67 11.56
C GLN A 252 -3.34 6.46 11.01
N LYS A 253 -4.67 6.47 11.08
CA LYS A 253 -5.53 5.43 10.50
C LYS A 253 -5.37 5.28 8.99
N LEU A 254 -4.87 6.33 8.32
CA LEU A 254 -4.64 6.40 6.88
C LEU A 254 -3.16 6.17 6.51
N ASN A 255 -2.31 5.79 7.47
CA ASN A 255 -0.86 5.69 7.28
C ASN A 255 -0.45 4.76 6.12
N ALA A 256 -1.28 3.76 5.80
CA ALA A 256 -1.06 2.87 4.65
C ALA A 256 -1.24 3.58 3.28
N PHE A 257 -1.87 4.75 3.27
CA PHE A 257 -2.12 5.59 2.08
C PHE A 257 -1.23 6.83 2.03
N PHE A 258 -0.27 6.95 2.93
CA PHE A 258 0.66 8.07 2.94
C PHE A 258 1.84 7.78 2.00
N ILE A 259 2.25 8.76 1.20
CA ILE A 259 3.46 8.67 0.36
C ILE A 259 4.72 8.55 1.22
N ILE A 260 4.68 9.11 2.44
CA ILE A 260 5.70 8.97 3.49
C ILE A 260 4.96 8.69 4.79
N PRO A 261 5.35 7.64 5.57
CA PRO A 261 4.70 7.35 6.84
C PRO A 261 4.75 8.55 7.79
N ALA A 262 3.62 8.88 8.40
CA ALA A 262 3.50 9.98 9.36
C ALA A 262 4.33 9.73 10.64
N LEU A 263 4.67 8.47 10.93
CA LEU A 263 5.51 8.07 12.06
C LEU A 263 6.63 7.15 11.54
N SER A 264 7.86 7.63 11.53
CA SER A 264 9.06 6.81 11.29
C SER A 264 9.80 6.62 12.62
N GLY A 265 9.99 5.36 13.01
CA GLY A 265 10.71 4.95 14.22
C GLY A 265 12.05 4.32 13.92
N ASN A 266 12.74 3.83 14.96
CA ASN A 266 14.06 3.17 14.94
C ASN A 266 14.13 1.98 13.97
N SER A 267 15.33 1.43 13.73
CA SER A 267 15.64 0.39 12.72
C SER A 267 14.68 -0.81 12.70
N ILE A 268 14.15 -1.23 13.85
CA ILE A 268 13.16 -2.31 13.94
C ILE A 268 11.80 -1.84 13.38
N ALA A 269 11.40 -0.59 13.65
CA ALA A 269 10.16 -0.03 13.10
C ALA A 269 10.17 0.04 11.56
N ASN A 270 11.34 0.16 10.93
CA ASN A 270 11.48 0.13 9.48
C ASN A 270 11.11 -1.24 8.85
N LEU A 271 11.28 -2.35 9.58
CA LEU A 271 10.81 -3.68 9.14
C LEU A 271 9.27 -3.76 9.08
N PHE A 272 8.63 -3.00 9.94
CA PHE A 272 7.16 -2.94 10.04
C PHE A 272 6.54 -1.82 9.17
N SER A 273 7.36 -0.99 8.52
CA SER A 273 6.88 0.05 7.61
C SER A 273 6.44 -0.52 6.27
N THR A 274 5.37 0.04 5.71
CA THR A 274 4.89 -0.24 4.34
C THR A 274 5.73 0.46 3.27
N HIS A 275 6.44 1.53 3.65
CA HIS A 275 7.27 2.33 2.74
C HIS A 275 8.75 2.18 3.05
N PRO A 276 9.62 2.21 2.03
CA PRO A 276 11.06 2.27 2.21
C PRO A 276 11.48 3.60 2.86
N PRO A 277 12.67 3.65 3.50
CA PRO A 277 13.25 4.92 3.95
C PRO A 277 13.38 5.92 2.81
N VAL A 278 13.03 7.19 3.08
CA VAL A 278 13.01 8.28 2.08
C VAL A 278 14.40 8.46 1.46
N GLU A 279 15.44 8.33 2.26
CA GLU A 279 16.82 8.45 1.83
C GLU A 279 17.18 7.45 0.72
N LYS A 280 16.71 6.19 0.84
CA LYS A 280 16.92 5.14 -0.17
C LYS A 280 16.12 5.40 -1.46
N ARG A 281 14.89 5.93 -1.33
CA ARG A 281 14.07 6.32 -2.49
C ARG A 281 14.73 7.46 -3.25
N VAL A 282 15.16 8.51 -2.53
CA VAL A 282 15.86 9.68 -3.10
C VAL A 282 17.18 9.28 -3.78
N GLN A 283 17.95 8.38 -3.17
CA GLN A 283 19.19 7.88 -3.76
C GLN A 283 18.93 7.23 -5.13
N LYS A 284 17.96 6.30 -5.21
CA LYS A 284 17.60 5.63 -6.47
C LYS A 284 17.10 6.60 -7.54
N LEU A 285 16.31 7.61 -7.17
CA LEU A 285 15.85 8.63 -8.11
C LEU A 285 17.01 9.49 -8.65
N LYS A 286 18.01 9.78 -7.82
CA LYS A 286 19.23 10.47 -8.27
C LYS A 286 20.08 9.62 -9.23
N GLU A 287 20.17 8.30 -8.97
CA GLU A 287 20.85 7.35 -9.84
C GLU A 287 20.19 7.30 -11.23
N MET A 288 18.87 7.30 -11.29
CA MET A 288 18.12 7.38 -12.56
C MET A 288 18.41 8.67 -13.34
N LYS A 289 18.56 9.81 -12.65
CA LYS A 289 18.89 11.09 -13.31
C LYS A 289 20.29 11.07 -13.93
N SER A 290 21.24 10.42 -13.27
CA SER A 290 22.64 10.32 -13.73
C SER A 290 22.83 9.31 -14.86
N GLY A 291 21.80 8.57 -15.28
CA GLY A 291 21.90 7.57 -16.35
C GLY A 291 22.66 6.30 -15.95
N VAL A 292 22.81 6.04 -14.65
CA VAL A 292 23.54 4.87 -14.12
C VAL A 292 22.68 3.60 -14.10
N GLU A 293 21.38 3.68 -14.47
CA GLU A 293 20.47 2.52 -14.62
C GLU A 293 20.20 2.16 -16.09
#